data_ad4a0e37dcdd848abe673ae8ff878b36
#
_entry.id   ad4a0e37dcdd848abe673ae8ff878b36
#
_cell.length_a   1.000
_cell.length_b   1.000
_cell.length_c   1.000
_cell.angle_alpha   90.00
_cell.angle_beta   90.00
_cell.angle_gamma   90.00
#
_symmetry.space_group_name_H-M   'P 1'
#
loop_
_entity.id
_entity.type
_entity.pdbx_description
1 polymer ?
#
loop_
_entity_poly.entity_id
_entity_poly.type
_entity_poly.pdbx_seq_one_letter_code
_entity_poly.pdbx_strand_id
1 'polypeptide(L)' 'MKGYYVGEGYMGCVNGEYMLFADEADYQEYMEE' A
#
# COMPACT_ATOMS: atom_id res chain seq x y z
N MET A 1 3.06 -6.80 6.32
CA MET A 1 2.22 -6.04 5.41
C MET A 1 2.12 -6.71 4.08
N LYS A 2 0.99 -6.61 3.45
CA LYS A 2 0.77 -7.27 2.19
C LYS A 2 0.69 -6.26 1.07
N GLY A 3 1.58 -6.36 0.10
CA GLY A 3 1.56 -5.44 -1.00
C GLY A 3 2.68 -5.72 -1.97
N TYR A 4 2.71 -4.96 -3.05
CA TYR A 4 3.74 -5.15 -4.05
C TYR A 4 3.89 -3.87 -4.86
N TYR A 5 5.05 -3.69 -5.47
CA TYR A 5 5.29 -2.49 -6.26
C TYR A 5 4.78 -2.67 -7.67
N VAL A 6 4.26 -1.60 -8.22
CA VAL A 6 3.78 -1.58 -9.60
C VAL A 6 4.37 -0.34 -10.27
N GLY A 7 4.12 -0.20 -11.55
CA GLY A 7 4.66 0.94 -12.29
C GLY A 7 4.20 2.27 -11.76
N GLU A 8 2.99 2.35 -11.23
CA GLU A 8 2.46 3.61 -10.75
C GLU A 8 2.75 3.86 -9.27
N GLY A 9 3.26 2.88 -8.55
CA GLY A 9 3.52 3.07 -7.14
C GLY A 9 3.50 1.75 -6.39
N TYR A 10 2.83 1.74 -5.26
CA TYR A 10 2.79 0.56 -4.42
C TYR A 10 1.34 0.18 -4.14
N MET A 11 1.00 -1.06 -4.44
CA MET A 11 -0.35 -1.55 -4.14
C MET A 11 -0.36 -2.21 -2.79
N GLY A 12 -1.11 -1.67 -1.86
CA GLY A 12 -1.20 -2.22 -0.52
C GLY A 12 -2.58 -2.76 -0.22
N CYS A 13 -2.64 -3.85 0.51
CA CYS A 13 -3.91 -4.50 0.83
C CYS A 13 -4.52 -3.82 2.05
N VAL A 14 -5.73 -3.30 1.91
CA VAL A 14 -6.43 -2.62 2.99
C VAL A 14 -7.82 -3.22 3.08
N ASN A 15 -8.10 -3.90 4.19
CA ASN A 15 -9.43 -4.48 4.42
C ASN A 15 -9.90 -5.37 3.28
N GLY A 16 -8.97 -6.15 2.72
CA GLY A 16 -9.35 -7.07 1.66
C GLY A 16 -9.36 -6.45 0.28
N GLU A 17 -8.98 -5.19 0.15
CA GLU A 17 -8.92 -4.53 -1.14
C GLU A 17 -7.54 -3.94 -1.32
N TYR A 18 -7.10 -3.82 -2.58
CA TYR A 18 -5.82 -3.21 -2.86
C TYR A 18 -6.02 -1.74 -3.18
N MET A 19 -5.17 -0.90 -2.59
CA MET A 19 -5.20 0.53 -2.84
C MET A 19 -3.83 0.97 -3.33
N LEU A 20 -3.79 1.98 -4.17
CA LEU A 20 -2.54 2.47 -4.72
C LEU A 20 -1.95 3.54 -3.81
N PHE A 21 -0.69 3.36 -3.44
CA PHE A 21 0.04 4.31 -2.62
C PHE A 21 1.27 4.77 -3.38
N ALA A 22 1.83 5.89 -2.97
CA ALA A 22 3.03 6.39 -3.63
C ALA A 22 4.19 5.41 -3.45
N ASP A 23 4.33 4.86 -2.23
CA ASP A 23 5.36 3.86 -1.97
C ASP A 23 4.98 3.10 -0.71
N GLU A 24 5.84 2.18 -0.32
CA GLU A 24 5.55 1.33 0.83
C GLU A 24 5.47 2.14 2.11
N ALA A 25 6.26 3.19 2.23
CA ALA A 25 6.23 4.00 3.43
C ALA A 25 4.86 4.65 3.61
N ASP A 26 4.27 5.13 2.53
CA ASP A 26 2.93 5.68 2.60
C ASP A 26 1.92 4.64 3.04
N TYR A 27 2.06 3.43 2.52
CA TYR A 27 1.16 2.36 2.90
C TYR A 27 1.31 2.03 4.39
N GLN A 28 2.55 1.97 4.87
CA GLN A 28 2.78 1.67 6.27
C GLN A 28 2.20 2.74 7.17
N GLU A 29 2.38 4.00 6.80
CA GLU A 29 1.81 5.08 7.58
C GLU A 29 0.30 4.99 7.63
N TYR A 30 -0.30 4.65 6.51
CA TYR A 30 -1.74 4.54 6.44
C TYR A 30 -2.24 3.43 7.35
N MET A 31 -1.54 2.31 7.39
CA MET A 31 -1.97 1.17 8.17
C MET A 31 -1.59 1.27 9.63
N GLU A 32 -0.68 2.14 9.94
CA GLU A 32 -0.14 2.21 11.28
C GLU A 32 -1.08 2.82 12.28
N GLU A 33 -1.77 3.75 12.11
CA GLU A 33 -2.72 4.35 12.94
C GLU A 33 -2.94 3.92 14.34
#